data_685849d08a3367e5bbde38cbd4dc610e
#
_entry.id   685849d08a3367e5bbde38cbd4dc610e
#
_cell.length_a   1.000
_cell.length_b   1.000
_cell.length_c   1.000
_cell.angle_alpha   90.00
_cell.angle_beta   90.00
_cell.angle_gamma   90.00
#
_symmetry.space_group_name_H-M   'P 1'
#
loop_
_entity.id
_entity.type
_entity.pdbx_description
1 polymer ?
#
loop_
_entity_poly.entity_id
_entity_poly.type
_entity_poly.pdbx_seq_one_letter_code
_entity_poly.pdbx_strand_id
1 'polypeptide(L)'
;MRIDLISIFPQYFSVLDLSLMGKARTSGHLDIRVHDLREWTHDRHRTVDDTPYGGGAGMVMKPDVWGEALDDIIADSTNCVLAIPTPSGIPFSQKKAQELAGFDRIIVACGRYEGIDQRVSDHYRSRGLVVEEFSIGDYVLNGGEVAALVLVEAVGRLLDGVIGNPDSLVEESHSGIGLLEYPVYTKPQSWRGLEVPSVLMSGDHAKIERWRSDRSLERTTRRRPDIISRIDPHQLSTRDREVIAAHGLLVCDDGFRTVEIRRARKEEAEAISALASRTFPLAVPDMIPAEAAQDFIRTGLTPEVFAKYLADERARCFVACSDGVLIAYSLVFLNAPADMPRGNGKYPLDERAAYLSKCYADLDVHGSGIAGALLEHTIDAVRQEGATQIVLGTHIYNERAQRFYRKHGFKKAGRRHFRLNDHVDASDVVMVRPEGV
;
A
#
# COMPACT_ATOMS: atom_id res chain seq x y z
N MET A 1 6.86 -30.87 -12.60
CA MET A 1 7.22 -30.90 -11.14
C MET A 1 6.54 -32.08 -10.48
N ARG A 2 7.23 -32.78 -9.57
CA ARG A 2 6.62 -33.82 -8.72
C ARG A 2 6.38 -33.29 -7.30
N ILE A 3 5.22 -33.61 -6.71
CA ILE A 3 4.88 -33.26 -5.32
C ILE A 3 4.40 -34.52 -4.62
N ASP A 4 5.12 -34.92 -3.56
CA ASP A 4 4.75 -36.04 -2.71
C ASP A 4 4.13 -35.51 -1.41
N LEU A 5 2.91 -35.88 -1.10
CA LEU A 5 2.17 -35.45 0.08
C LEU A 5 2.03 -36.63 1.04
N ILE A 6 2.60 -36.54 2.22
CA ILE A 6 2.60 -37.61 3.23
C ILE A 6 1.68 -37.18 4.38
N SER A 7 0.67 -37.99 4.68
CA SER A 7 -0.30 -37.73 5.76
C SER A 7 -0.90 -39.02 6.27
N ILE A 8 -1.47 -38.98 7.48
CA ILE A 8 -2.32 -40.08 8.00
C ILE A 8 -3.78 -39.94 7.52
N PHE A 9 -4.10 -38.91 6.75
CA PHE A 9 -5.41 -38.66 6.14
C PHE A 9 -5.28 -38.30 4.65
N PRO A 10 -4.91 -39.26 3.78
CA PRO A 10 -4.68 -38.99 2.36
C PRO A 10 -5.90 -38.40 1.64
N GLN A 11 -7.12 -38.65 2.14
CA GLN A 11 -8.37 -38.16 1.55
C GLN A 11 -8.48 -36.61 1.55
N TYR A 12 -7.72 -35.90 2.41
CA TYR A 12 -7.66 -34.42 2.37
C TYR A 12 -7.28 -33.88 1.01
N PHE A 13 -6.47 -34.63 0.25
CA PHE A 13 -5.90 -34.17 -1.01
C PHE A 13 -6.75 -34.44 -2.24
N SER A 14 -7.93 -35.06 -2.09
CA SER A 14 -8.86 -35.30 -3.20
C SER A 14 -9.31 -34.01 -3.90
N VAL A 15 -9.29 -32.88 -3.22
CA VAL A 15 -9.60 -31.55 -3.77
C VAL A 15 -8.62 -31.16 -4.90
N LEU A 16 -7.40 -31.69 -4.91
CA LEU A 16 -6.38 -31.43 -5.94
C LEU A 16 -6.71 -32.06 -7.30
N ASP A 17 -7.74 -32.88 -7.37
CA ASP A 17 -8.27 -33.40 -8.63
C ASP A 17 -9.23 -32.40 -9.33
N LEU A 18 -9.55 -31.30 -8.66
CA LEU A 18 -10.50 -30.33 -9.17
C LEU A 18 -9.81 -29.13 -9.83
N SER A 19 -10.59 -28.39 -10.64
CA SER A 19 -10.23 -27.10 -11.20
C SER A 19 -8.86 -27.08 -11.91
N LEU A 20 -8.04 -26.08 -11.60
CA LEU A 20 -6.74 -25.82 -12.25
C LEU A 20 -5.71 -26.90 -11.90
N MET A 21 -5.64 -27.32 -10.63
CA MET A 21 -4.71 -28.36 -10.17
C MET A 21 -5.02 -29.71 -10.84
N GLY A 22 -6.29 -30.09 -10.92
CA GLY A 22 -6.70 -31.30 -11.61
C GLY A 22 -6.36 -31.28 -13.10
N LYS A 23 -6.50 -30.14 -13.77
CA LYS A 23 -6.06 -29.96 -15.17
C LYS A 23 -4.54 -30.08 -15.29
N ALA A 24 -3.77 -29.43 -14.41
CA ALA A 24 -2.32 -29.49 -14.40
C ALA A 24 -1.79 -30.93 -14.20
N ARG A 25 -2.46 -31.73 -13.38
CA ARG A 25 -2.18 -33.16 -13.20
C ARG A 25 -2.47 -33.93 -14.46
N THR A 26 -3.65 -33.76 -15.06
CA THR A 26 -4.06 -34.48 -16.27
C THR A 26 -3.18 -34.14 -17.47
N SER A 27 -2.71 -32.90 -17.58
CA SER A 27 -1.81 -32.46 -18.65
C SER A 27 -0.32 -32.78 -18.41
N GLY A 28 0.03 -33.36 -17.25
CA GLY A 28 1.39 -33.77 -16.93
C GLY A 28 2.32 -32.65 -16.43
N HIS A 29 1.81 -31.42 -16.16
CA HIS A 29 2.61 -30.36 -15.57
C HIS A 29 2.91 -30.63 -14.09
N LEU A 30 1.97 -31.31 -13.38
CA LEU A 30 2.09 -31.74 -11.99
C LEU A 30 1.92 -33.26 -11.86
N ASP A 31 2.89 -33.90 -11.21
CA ASP A 31 2.79 -35.30 -10.73
C ASP A 31 2.59 -35.25 -9.20
N ILE A 32 1.33 -35.29 -8.75
CA ILE A 32 1.01 -35.28 -7.31
C ILE A 32 0.78 -36.70 -6.84
N ARG A 33 1.59 -37.14 -5.88
CA ARG A 33 1.48 -38.46 -5.25
C ARG A 33 1.13 -38.28 -3.76
N VAL A 34 0.14 -39.01 -3.33
CA VAL A 34 -0.37 -38.97 -1.96
C VAL A 34 -0.04 -40.28 -1.28
N HIS A 35 0.58 -40.20 -0.09
CA HIS A 35 1.05 -41.35 0.66
C HIS A 35 0.36 -41.37 2.03
N ASP A 36 -0.12 -42.56 2.43
CA ASP A 36 -0.57 -42.81 3.80
C ASP A 36 0.64 -43.19 4.67
N LEU A 37 1.03 -42.32 5.59
CA LEU A 37 2.16 -42.55 6.49
C LEU A 37 2.06 -43.91 7.24
N ARG A 38 0.86 -44.41 7.43
CA ARG A 38 0.61 -45.68 8.09
C ARG A 38 1.11 -46.88 7.29
N GLU A 39 1.52 -46.73 6.03
CA GLU A 39 2.10 -47.82 5.23
C GLU A 39 3.50 -48.21 5.70
N TRP A 40 4.19 -47.31 6.42
CA TRP A 40 5.52 -47.57 7.01
C TRP A 40 5.47 -47.94 8.50
N THR A 41 4.32 -48.39 9.00
CA THR A 41 4.18 -48.92 10.35
C THR A 41 4.20 -50.44 10.35
N HIS A 42 4.85 -51.05 11.36
CA HIS A 42 5.00 -52.51 11.41
C HIS A 42 4.18 -53.15 12.54
N ASP A 43 3.54 -52.34 13.39
CA ASP A 43 2.70 -52.82 14.45
C ASP A 43 1.25 -53.08 13.99
N ARG A 44 0.52 -53.92 14.68
CA ARG A 44 -0.85 -54.27 14.36
C ARG A 44 -1.82 -53.10 14.35
N HIS A 45 -1.53 -52.05 15.16
CA HIS A 45 -2.38 -50.86 15.31
C HIS A 45 -2.02 -49.75 14.36
N ARG A 46 -0.94 -49.90 13.57
CA ARG A 46 -0.44 -48.90 12.61
C ARG A 46 -0.17 -47.56 13.30
N THR A 47 0.54 -47.64 14.44
CA THR A 47 0.79 -46.52 15.37
C THR A 47 1.84 -45.57 14.81
N VAL A 48 1.49 -44.30 14.69
CA VAL A 48 2.34 -43.25 14.11
C VAL A 48 2.81 -42.21 15.13
N ASP A 49 2.37 -42.31 16.38
CA ASP A 49 2.58 -41.31 17.43
C ASP A 49 2.88 -41.97 18.78
N ASP A 50 3.48 -41.22 19.71
CA ASP A 50 3.76 -41.65 21.08
C ASP A 50 3.76 -40.42 22.02
N THR A 51 3.84 -40.67 23.33
CA THR A 51 3.91 -39.63 24.35
C THR A 51 5.19 -38.80 24.25
N PRO A 52 5.14 -37.47 24.46
CA PRO A 52 6.33 -36.63 24.37
C PRO A 52 7.31 -36.88 25.53
N TYR A 53 8.60 -36.86 25.23
CA TYR A 53 9.63 -36.80 26.29
C TYR A 53 9.49 -35.47 27.07
N GLY A 54 9.69 -35.54 28.37
CA GLY A 54 9.48 -34.41 29.26
C GLY A 54 8.05 -34.27 29.78
N GLY A 55 7.13 -35.12 29.31
CA GLY A 55 5.71 -35.07 29.70
C GLY A 55 4.98 -33.92 28.98
N GLY A 56 3.70 -33.77 29.34
CA GLY A 56 2.80 -32.78 28.74
C GLY A 56 1.56 -33.42 28.14
N ALA A 57 0.63 -32.58 27.69
CA ALA A 57 -0.54 -33.03 26.96
C ALA A 57 -0.23 -33.30 25.50
N GLY A 58 -0.97 -34.21 24.87
CA GLY A 58 -0.83 -34.51 23.45
C GLY A 58 0.12 -35.65 23.14
N MET A 59 0.36 -35.86 21.84
CA MET A 59 1.18 -36.93 21.26
C MET A 59 2.13 -36.32 20.25
N VAL A 60 3.27 -36.97 20.00
CA VAL A 60 4.27 -36.55 18.98
C VAL A 60 4.39 -37.67 17.96
N MET A 61 4.43 -37.30 16.68
CA MET A 61 4.60 -38.29 15.61
C MET A 61 6.02 -38.86 15.61
N LYS A 62 6.09 -40.18 15.51
CA LYS A 62 7.28 -41.00 15.74
C LYS A 62 8.33 -40.79 14.65
N PRO A 63 9.61 -40.60 14.99
CA PRO A 63 10.68 -40.37 14.03
C PRO A 63 11.04 -41.59 13.19
N ASP A 64 10.88 -42.82 13.70
CA ASP A 64 11.13 -44.07 12.98
C ASP A 64 10.19 -44.25 11.79
N VAL A 65 8.89 -44.03 11.98
CA VAL A 65 7.90 -44.11 10.91
C VAL A 65 8.13 -43.06 9.82
N TRP A 66 8.39 -41.81 10.26
CA TRP A 66 8.73 -40.74 9.31
C TRP A 66 10.05 -40.98 8.59
N GLY A 67 11.06 -41.52 9.29
CA GLY A 67 12.37 -41.85 8.70
C GLY A 67 12.23 -42.88 7.59
N GLU A 68 11.55 -44.00 7.83
CA GLU A 68 11.32 -45.03 6.82
C GLU A 68 10.54 -44.48 5.62
N ALA A 69 9.47 -43.69 5.85
CA ALA A 69 8.68 -43.10 4.79
C ALA A 69 9.51 -42.13 3.92
N LEU A 70 10.30 -41.26 4.57
CA LEU A 70 11.11 -40.28 3.86
C LEU A 70 12.30 -40.94 3.13
N ASP A 71 12.95 -41.95 3.72
CA ASP A 71 14.04 -42.67 3.05
C ASP A 71 13.55 -43.36 1.78
N ASP A 72 12.38 -43.98 1.83
CA ASP A 72 11.76 -44.65 0.66
C ASP A 72 11.34 -43.64 -0.41
N ILE A 73 10.72 -42.52 0.00
CA ILE A 73 10.19 -41.51 -0.92
C ILE A 73 11.32 -40.68 -1.54
N ILE A 74 12.34 -40.28 -0.77
CA ILE A 74 13.45 -39.44 -1.26
C ILE A 74 14.33 -40.22 -2.26
N ALA A 75 14.62 -41.48 -1.95
CA ALA A 75 15.47 -42.43 -2.66
C ALA A 75 16.57 -41.82 -3.56
N ASP A 76 16.28 -41.45 -4.81
CA ASP A 76 17.29 -41.05 -5.79
C ASP A 76 17.14 -39.58 -6.26
N SER A 77 16.49 -38.71 -5.48
CA SER A 77 16.21 -37.32 -5.90
C SER A 77 17.35 -36.39 -5.55
N THR A 78 17.95 -35.73 -6.56
CA THR A 78 19.08 -34.80 -6.37
C THR A 78 18.66 -33.34 -6.17
N ASN A 79 17.47 -32.93 -6.63
CA ASN A 79 16.95 -31.57 -6.53
C ASN A 79 15.56 -31.60 -5.88
N CYS A 80 15.50 -31.92 -4.59
CA CYS A 80 14.25 -31.97 -3.85
C CYS A 80 14.34 -31.18 -2.54
N VAL A 81 13.16 -30.78 -2.05
CA VAL A 81 12.96 -30.09 -0.78
C VAL A 81 11.97 -30.85 0.07
N LEU A 82 12.26 -30.98 1.37
CA LEU A 82 11.32 -31.45 2.39
C LEU A 82 10.65 -30.24 3.04
N ALA A 83 9.37 -30.05 2.80
CA ALA A 83 8.55 -28.99 3.36
C ALA A 83 7.72 -29.53 4.54
N ILE A 84 7.83 -28.91 5.70
CA ILE A 84 7.14 -29.31 6.93
C ILE A 84 6.26 -28.17 7.41
N PRO A 85 4.92 -28.26 7.25
CA PRO A 85 4.00 -27.28 7.82
C PRO A 85 4.03 -27.33 9.36
N THR A 86 4.34 -26.20 9.99
CA THR A 86 4.34 -26.07 11.45
C THR A 86 4.01 -24.63 11.86
N PRO A 87 3.29 -24.40 12.98
CA PRO A 87 3.01 -23.05 13.46
C PRO A 87 4.29 -22.27 13.83
N SER A 88 5.38 -22.95 14.19
CA SER A 88 6.68 -22.36 14.55
C SER A 88 7.59 -22.11 13.35
N GLY A 89 7.14 -22.42 12.12
CA GLY A 89 7.90 -22.27 10.90
C GLY A 89 8.01 -20.83 10.42
N ILE A 90 8.88 -20.61 9.42
CA ILE A 90 9.04 -19.31 8.77
C ILE A 90 7.76 -19.00 7.98
N PRO A 91 7.23 -17.74 8.01
CA PRO A 91 6.04 -17.37 7.25
C PRO A 91 6.16 -17.65 5.75
N PHE A 92 5.25 -18.44 5.20
CA PHE A 92 5.16 -18.74 3.78
C PHE A 92 4.75 -17.48 3.00
N SER A 93 5.45 -17.19 1.92
CA SER A 93 5.23 -15.99 1.10
C SER A 93 5.25 -16.34 -0.39
N GLN A 94 4.78 -15.43 -1.25
CA GLN A 94 4.86 -15.58 -2.70
C GLN A 94 6.31 -15.79 -3.18
N LYS A 95 7.28 -15.09 -2.58
CA LYS A 95 8.71 -15.29 -2.86
C LYS A 95 9.15 -16.72 -2.54
N LYS A 96 8.70 -17.26 -1.39
CA LYS A 96 9.02 -18.66 -1.03
C LYS A 96 8.36 -19.64 -2.00
N ALA A 97 7.13 -19.38 -2.45
CA ALA A 97 6.48 -20.21 -3.48
C ALA A 97 7.28 -20.21 -4.79
N GLN A 98 7.82 -19.05 -5.21
CA GLN A 98 8.68 -18.93 -6.41
C GLN A 98 9.99 -19.69 -6.22
N GLU A 99 10.63 -19.63 -5.05
CA GLU A 99 11.82 -20.42 -4.73
C GLU A 99 11.53 -21.92 -4.81
N LEU A 100 10.41 -22.37 -4.24
CA LEU A 100 10.00 -23.78 -4.26
C LEU A 100 9.62 -24.26 -5.69
N ALA A 101 9.09 -23.39 -6.53
CA ALA A 101 8.80 -23.70 -7.93
C ALA A 101 10.07 -24.04 -8.76
N GLY A 102 11.26 -23.67 -8.28
CA GLY A 102 12.56 -24.01 -8.87
C GLY A 102 13.07 -25.43 -8.57
N PHE A 103 12.40 -26.18 -7.68
CA PHE A 103 12.76 -27.56 -7.41
C PHE A 103 12.06 -28.53 -8.36
N ASP A 104 12.71 -29.64 -8.67
CA ASP A 104 12.10 -30.71 -9.46
C ASP A 104 11.06 -31.49 -8.67
N ARG A 105 11.27 -31.53 -7.32
CA ARG A 105 10.44 -32.31 -6.42
C ARG A 105 10.27 -31.61 -5.05
N ILE A 106 9.01 -31.59 -4.58
CA ILE A 106 8.65 -31.15 -3.23
C ILE A 106 8.04 -32.32 -2.49
N ILE A 107 8.55 -32.61 -1.28
CA ILE A 107 7.98 -33.60 -0.37
C ILE A 107 7.38 -32.85 0.79
N VAL A 108 6.08 -33.02 1.05
CA VAL A 108 5.39 -32.31 2.13
C VAL A 108 5.03 -33.30 3.24
N ALA A 109 5.63 -33.12 4.40
CA ALA A 109 5.39 -33.95 5.59
C ALA A 109 4.30 -33.30 6.47
N CYS A 110 3.08 -33.78 6.39
CA CYS A 110 1.95 -33.23 7.14
C CYS A 110 1.87 -33.80 8.55
N GLY A 111 2.39 -33.03 9.53
CA GLY A 111 2.31 -33.38 10.93
C GLY A 111 0.90 -33.28 11.50
N ARG A 112 0.62 -34.07 12.54
CA ARG A 112 -0.60 -34.04 13.34
C ARG A 112 -0.22 -34.01 14.81
N TYR A 113 -1.20 -33.88 15.69
CA TYR A 113 -1.02 -33.79 17.14
C TYR A 113 -0.12 -32.59 17.50
N GLU A 114 0.93 -32.82 18.35
CA GLU A 114 1.90 -31.77 18.73
C GLU A 114 3.04 -31.60 17.68
N GLY A 115 2.95 -32.30 16.56
CA GLY A 115 3.88 -32.21 15.45
C GLY A 115 4.70 -33.48 15.22
N ILE A 116 5.72 -33.35 14.36
CA ILE A 116 6.68 -34.42 14.02
C ILE A 116 7.88 -34.28 14.95
N ASP A 117 8.44 -35.40 15.40
CA ASP A 117 9.67 -35.42 16.23
C ASP A 117 10.78 -34.59 15.53
N GLN A 118 11.37 -33.65 16.26
CA GLN A 118 12.36 -32.72 15.73
C GLN A 118 13.57 -33.39 15.06
N ARG A 119 13.93 -34.58 15.54
CA ARG A 119 15.03 -35.33 14.96
C ARG A 119 14.85 -35.69 13.48
N VAL A 120 13.63 -35.71 12.99
CA VAL A 120 13.34 -35.94 11.57
C VAL A 120 13.90 -34.81 10.73
N SER A 121 13.52 -33.57 11.02
CA SER A 121 14.02 -32.42 10.25
C SER A 121 15.54 -32.24 10.41
N ASP A 122 16.07 -32.43 11.61
CA ASP A 122 17.50 -32.30 11.89
C ASP A 122 18.33 -33.37 11.17
N HIS A 123 17.83 -34.61 11.10
CA HIS A 123 18.49 -35.70 10.38
C HIS A 123 18.65 -35.40 8.89
N TYR A 124 17.54 -35.05 8.20
CA TYR A 124 17.60 -34.79 6.76
C TYR A 124 18.39 -33.53 6.44
N ARG A 125 18.30 -32.49 7.28
CA ARG A 125 19.13 -31.29 7.16
C ARG A 125 20.62 -31.60 7.29
N SER A 126 20.99 -32.47 8.23
CA SER A 126 22.40 -32.91 8.42
C SER A 126 22.94 -33.72 7.23
N ARG A 127 22.07 -34.35 6.47
CA ARG A 127 22.43 -35.09 5.24
C ARG A 127 22.48 -34.21 3.99
N GLY A 128 22.28 -32.89 4.13
CA GLY A 128 22.36 -31.92 3.05
C GLY A 128 21.07 -31.74 2.27
N LEU A 129 19.94 -32.32 2.72
CA LEU A 129 18.63 -32.04 2.14
C LEU A 129 18.18 -30.62 2.54
N VAL A 130 17.59 -29.91 1.59
CA VAL A 130 16.89 -28.64 1.92
C VAL A 130 15.62 -28.99 2.69
N VAL A 131 15.54 -28.49 3.93
CA VAL A 131 14.37 -28.71 4.81
C VAL A 131 13.79 -27.35 5.18
N GLU A 132 12.53 -27.12 4.75
CA GLU A 132 11.77 -25.89 4.95
C GLU A 132 10.63 -26.12 5.94
N GLU A 133 10.78 -25.63 7.17
CA GLU A 133 9.72 -25.56 8.16
C GLU A 133 8.98 -24.25 7.96
N PHE A 134 7.69 -24.30 7.60
CA PHE A 134 6.93 -23.11 7.21
C PHE A 134 5.57 -23.00 7.92
N SER A 135 5.15 -21.76 8.17
CA SER A 135 3.84 -21.39 8.70
C SER A 135 3.01 -20.63 7.67
N ILE A 136 1.73 -20.90 7.60
CA ILE A 136 0.80 -20.13 6.74
C ILE A 136 0.08 -18.99 7.47
N GLY A 137 0.45 -18.70 8.71
CA GLY A 137 -0.09 -17.59 9.51
C GLY A 137 -0.04 -17.85 11.01
N ASP A 138 -0.33 -16.81 11.78
CA ASP A 138 -0.26 -16.81 13.25
C ASP A 138 -1.52 -17.45 13.87
N TYR A 139 -1.77 -18.70 13.53
CA TYR A 139 -2.85 -19.52 14.07
C TYR A 139 -2.46 -21.01 14.02
N VAL A 140 -3.09 -21.81 14.85
CA VAL A 140 -2.82 -23.24 14.94
C VAL A 140 -3.94 -24.03 14.24
N LEU A 141 -3.53 -24.97 13.38
CA LEU A 141 -4.42 -25.93 12.71
C LEU A 141 -4.32 -27.30 13.37
N ASN A 142 -5.31 -28.16 13.14
CA ASN A 142 -5.29 -29.54 13.65
C ASN A 142 -4.27 -30.44 12.98
N GLY A 143 -3.64 -30.00 11.86
CA GLY A 143 -2.64 -30.74 11.12
C GLY A 143 -2.12 -29.99 9.91
N GLY A 144 -1.10 -30.51 9.25
CA GLY A 144 -0.38 -29.86 8.15
C GLY A 144 -1.07 -29.93 6.79
N GLU A 145 -2.14 -30.72 6.62
CA GLU A 145 -2.74 -30.99 5.31
C GLU A 145 -3.30 -29.72 4.62
N VAL A 146 -3.95 -28.84 5.40
CA VAL A 146 -4.49 -27.58 4.85
C VAL A 146 -3.34 -26.66 4.41
N ALA A 147 -2.26 -26.58 5.18
CA ALA A 147 -1.08 -25.82 4.80
C ALA A 147 -0.36 -26.42 3.57
N ALA A 148 -0.36 -27.74 3.45
CA ALA A 148 0.14 -28.43 2.26
C ALA A 148 -0.69 -28.07 1.01
N LEU A 149 -2.02 -28.00 1.12
CA LEU A 149 -2.89 -27.53 0.02
C LEU A 149 -2.56 -26.10 -0.40
N VAL A 150 -2.35 -25.18 0.57
CA VAL A 150 -1.93 -23.80 0.29
C VAL A 150 -0.60 -23.76 -0.47
N LEU A 151 0.38 -24.58 -0.05
CA LEU A 151 1.67 -24.68 -0.75
C LEU A 151 1.50 -25.19 -2.18
N VAL A 152 0.75 -26.28 -2.38
CA VAL A 152 0.53 -26.87 -3.71
C VAL A 152 -0.16 -25.88 -4.64
N GLU A 153 -1.19 -25.18 -4.19
CA GLU A 153 -1.89 -24.17 -4.98
C GLU A 153 -0.96 -22.99 -5.33
N ALA A 154 -0.21 -22.48 -4.35
CA ALA A 154 0.67 -21.34 -4.55
C ALA A 154 1.85 -21.65 -5.48
N VAL A 155 2.44 -22.84 -5.37
CA VAL A 155 3.56 -23.29 -6.22
C VAL A 155 3.07 -23.75 -7.58
N GLY A 156 2.02 -24.58 -7.61
CA GLY A 156 1.52 -25.21 -8.83
C GLY A 156 1.10 -24.20 -9.90
N ARG A 157 0.47 -23.09 -9.50
CA ARG A 157 0.08 -22.02 -10.43
C ARG A 157 1.26 -21.25 -11.05
N LEU A 158 2.46 -21.33 -10.45
CA LEU A 158 3.67 -20.68 -10.97
C LEU A 158 4.38 -21.51 -12.05
N LEU A 159 3.98 -22.75 -12.24
CA LEU A 159 4.59 -23.62 -13.24
C LEU A 159 4.14 -23.25 -14.65
N ASP A 160 5.07 -23.31 -15.59
CA ASP A 160 4.78 -23.02 -16.99
C ASP A 160 3.67 -23.91 -17.53
N GLY A 161 2.69 -23.31 -18.22
CA GLY A 161 1.58 -24.00 -18.83
C GLY A 161 0.41 -24.37 -17.90
N VAL A 162 0.50 -24.10 -16.61
CA VAL A 162 -0.60 -24.32 -15.65
C VAL A 162 -1.63 -23.21 -15.72
N ILE A 163 -1.20 -21.94 -15.75
CA ILE A 163 -2.09 -20.78 -15.95
C ILE A 163 -2.15 -20.46 -17.44
N GLY A 164 -3.36 -20.27 -17.98
CA GLY A 164 -3.57 -20.03 -19.41
C GLY A 164 -3.07 -18.67 -19.92
N ASN A 165 -2.96 -17.65 -19.06
CA ASN A 165 -2.36 -16.35 -19.39
C ASN A 165 -1.28 -15.99 -18.36
N PRO A 166 0.01 -16.10 -18.72
CA PRO A 166 1.13 -15.74 -17.85
C PRO A 166 1.11 -14.27 -17.38
N ASP A 167 0.53 -13.35 -18.18
CA ASP A 167 0.45 -11.93 -17.82
C ASP A 167 -0.40 -11.70 -16.56
N SER A 168 -1.33 -12.63 -16.24
CA SER A 168 -2.12 -12.53 -15.02
C SER A 168 -1.26 -12.63 -13.75
N LEU A 169 -0.11 -13.29 -13.80
CA LEU A 169 0.81 -13.42 -12.66
C LEU A 169 1.58 -12.11 -12.36
N VAL A 170 1.73 -11.25 -13.36
CA VAL A 170 2.53 -10.01 -13.23
C VAL A 170 1.79 -8.94 -12.44
N GLU A 171 0.47 -8.85 -12.59
CA GLU A 171 -0.37 -7.81 -11.97
C GLU A 171 -0.95 -8.23 -10.60
N GLU A 172 -0.65 -9.44 -10.12
CA GLU A 172 -1.21 -9.96 -8.87
C GLU A 172 -0.58 -9.34 -7.61
N SER A 173 -1.31 -9.43 -6.50
CA SER A 173 -0.80 -9.07 -5.18
C SER A 173 0.51 -9.79 -4.88
N HIS A 174 1.46 -9.06 -4.31
CA HIS A 174 2.79 -9.56 -3.94
C HIS A 174 3.73 -9.89 -5.12
N SER A 175 3.34 -9.55 -6.35
CA SER A 175 4.23 -9.60 -7.53
C SER A 175 5.06 -8.32 -7.66
N GLY A 176 6.12 -8.33 -8.45
CA GLY A 176 6.99 -7.18 -8.69
C GLY A 176 7.53 -6.56 -7.39
N ILE A 177 7.15 -5.31 -7.08
CA ILE A 177 7.52 -4.62 -5.83
C ILE A 177 6.69 -5.06 -4.61
N GLY A 178 5.82 -6.04 -4.76
CA GLY A 178 5.08 -6.67 -3.66
C GLY A 178 3.78 -5.98 -3.25
N LEU A 179 3.31 -4.97 -3.98
CA LEU A 179 2.06 -4.28 -3.68
C LEU A 179 0.83 -5.20 -3.72
N LEU A 180 -0.22 -4.81 -3.02
CA LEU A 180 -1.53 -5.43 -3.16
C LEU A 180 -2.17 -5.00 -4.48
N GLU A 181 -2.91 -5.92 -5.09
CA GLU A 181 -3.65 -5.66 -6.32
C GLU A 181 -4.72 -4.56 -6.14
N TYR A 182 -4.94 -3.79 -7.19
CA TYR A 182 -6.02 -2.81 -7.28
C TYR A 182 -7.40 -3.48 -7.32
N PRO A 183 -8.52 -2.74 -7.05
CA PRO A 183 -9.87 -3.29 -7.14
C PRO A 183 -10.25 -3.57 -8.58
N VAL A 184 -10.81 -4.77 -8.82
CA VAL A 184 -11.28 -5.21 -10.14
C VAL A 184 -12.80 -5.08 -10.25
N TYR A 185 -13.29 -4.82 -11.46
CA TYR A 185 -14.69 -4.62 -11.76
C TYR A 185 -15.10 -5.41 -13.00
N THR A 186 -16.35 -5.88 -13.03
CA THR A 186 -16.96 -6.55 -14.18
C THR A 186 -18.37 -6.07 -14.41
N LYS A 187 -19.05 -6.60 -15.40
CA LYS A 187 -20.46 -6.31 -15.72
C LYS A 187 -21.40 -6.78 -14.61
N PRO A 188 -22.53 -6.06 -14.37
CA PRO A 188 -22.99 -4.86 -15.06
C PRO A 188 -22.26 -3.59 -14.64
N GLN A 189 -22.33 -2.51 -15.45
CA GLN A 189 -21.68 -1.22 -15.17
C GLN A 189 -22.21 -0.56 -13.89
N SER A 190 -23.50 -0.70 -13.62
CA SER A 190 -24.14 -0.24 -12.38
C SER A 190 -24.73 -1.42 -11.62
N TRP A 191 -24.39 -1.53 -10.32
CA TRP A 191 -24.94 -2.55 -9.46
C TRP A 191 -25.35 -1.94 -8.11
N ARG A 192 -26.65 -1.98 -7.81
CA ARG A 192 -27.25 -1.44 -6.56
C ARG A 192 -26.87 0.02 -6.28
N GLY A 193 -26.81 0.85 -7.33
CA GLY A 193 -26.44 2.27 -7.22
C GLY A 193 -24.93 2.52 -7.13
N LEU A 194 -24.11 1.50 -7.21
CA LEU A 194 -22.64 1.60 -7.28
C LEU A 194 -22.19 1.49 -8.74
N GLU A 195 -21.43 2.46 -9.19
CA GLU A 195 -20.95 2.54 -10.58
C GLU A 195 -19.49 2.04 -10.70
N VAL A 196 -19.18 1.44 -11.84
CA VAL A 196 -17.79 1.20 -12.24
C VAL A 196 -17.10 2.56 -12.43
N PRO A 197 -15.87 2.78 -11.90
CA PRO A 197 -15.15 4.03 -12.09
C PRO A 197 -15.04 4.41 -13.58
N SER A 198 -15.43 5.64 -13.92
CA SER A 198 -15.53 6.12 -15.31
C SER A 198 -14.19 6.05 -16.07
N VAL A 199 -13.06 6.18 -15.36
CA VAL A 199 -11.72 6.04 -15.93
C VAL A 199 -11.50 4.65 -16.55
N LEU A 200 -12.06 3.60 -15.98
CA LEU A 200 -11.94 2.23 -16.50
C LEU A 200 -12.71 2.00 -17.80
N MET A 201 -13.64 2.90 -18.12
CA MET A 201 -14.43 2.87 -19.35
C MET A 201 -13.96 3.90 -20.40
N SER A 202 -12.93 4.69 -20.09
CA SER A 202 -12.46 5.79 -20.95
C SER A 202 -11.73 5.35 -22.22
N GLY A 203 -11.21 4.11 -22.26
CA GLY A 203 -10.30 3.65 -23.31
C GLY A 203 -8.89 4.28 -23.25
N ASP A 204 -8.63 5.15 -22.30
CA ASP A 204 -7.31 5.78 -22.09
C ASP A 204 -6.43 4.89 -21.21
N HIS A 205 -5.64 4.03 -21.88
CA HIS A 205 -4.80 3.04 -21.19
C HIS A 205 -3.85 3.67 -20.18
N ALA A 206 -3.28 4.84 -20.47
CA ALA A 206 -2.35 5.50 -19.54
C ALA A 206 -3.06 5.97 -18.26
N LYS A 207 -4.29 6.49 -18.39
CA LYS A 207 -5.10 6.87 -17.22
C LYS A 207 -5.58 5.66 -16.43
N ILE A 208 -5.94 4.58 -17.12
CA ILE A 208 -6.36 3.32 -16.48
C ILE A 208 -5.19 2.73 -15.67
N GLU A 209 -4.00 2.65 -16.27
CA GLU A 209 -2.80 2.14 -15.60
C GLU A 209 -2.43 3.00 -14.39
N ARG A 210 -2.45 4.33 -14.53
CA ARG A 210 -2.20 5.24 -13.41
C ARG A 210 -3.23 5.06 -12.29
N TRP A 211 -4.51 4.94 -12.63
CA TRP A 211 -5.58 4.69 -11.66
C TRP A 211 -5.37 3.37 -10.92
N ARG A 212 -5.01 2.29 -11.62
CA ARG A 212 -4.71 0.98 -11.05
C ARG A 212 -3.55 1.09 -10.05
N SER A 213 -2.47 1.75 -10.45
CA SER A 213 -1.31 2.00 -9.59
C SER A 213 -1.67 2.83 -8.35
N ASP A 214 -2.44 3.91 -8.50
CA ASP A 214 -2.91 4.72 -7.36
C ASP A 214 -3.74 3.88 -6.38
N ARG A 215 -4.66 3.02 -6.88
CA ARG A 215 -5.49 2.14 -6.02
C ARG A 215 -4.69 1.03 -5.35
N SER A 216 -3.69 0.49 -6.02
CA SER A 216 -2.76 -0.48 -5.46
C SER A 216 -1.96 0.13 -4.30
N LEU A 217 -1.37 1.31 -4.51
CA LEU A 217 -0.64 2.06 -3.47
C LEU A 217 -1.55 2.41 -2.28
N GLU A 218 -2.73 2.98 -2.52
CA GLU A 218 -3.72 3.28 -1.47
C GLU A 218 -4.05 2.05 -0.64
N ARG A 219 -4.41 0.94 -1.32
CA ARG A 219 -4.80 -0.31 -0.66
C ARG A 219 -3.65 -0.88 0.17
N THR A 220 -2.44 -0.85 -0.38
CA THR A 220 -1.25 -1.37 0.31
C THR A 220 -0.90 -0.50 1.50
N THR A 221 -0.88 0.82 1.35
CA THR A 221 -0.58 1.75 2.45
C THR A 221 -1.53 1.55 3.63
N ARG A 222 -2.83 1.37 3.34
CA ARG A 222 -3.85 1.18 4.40
C ARG A 222 -3.84 -0.19 5.05
N ARG A 223 -3.60 -1.26 4.28
CA ARG A 223 -3.78 -2.64 4.74
C ARG A 223 -2.48 -3.34 5.12
N ARG A 224 -1.40 -2.96 4.46
CA ARG A 224 -0.08 -3.57 4.60
C ARG A 224 1.02 -2.49 4.55
N PRO A 225 1.01 -1.54 5.51
CA PRO A 225 2.05 -0.49 5.59
C PRO A 225 3.47 -1.08 5.71
N ASP A 226 3.59 -2.27 6.26
CA ASP A 226 4.84 -3.04 6.33
C ASP A 226 5.42 -3.36 4.95
N ILE A 227 4.60 -3.51 3.91
CA ILE A 227 5.05 -3.70 2.53
C ILE A 227 5.59 -2.38 1.96
N ILE A 228 4.84 -1.28 2.14
CA ILE A 228 5.29 0.05 1.70
C ILE A 228 6.63 0.40 2.32
N SER A 229 6.82 0.13 3.61
CA SER A 229 8.06 0.46 4.34
C SER A 229 9.30 -0.30 3.86
N ARG A 230 9.14 -1.32 3.02
CA ARG A 230 10.24 -2.09 2.40
C ARG A 230 10.63 -1.59 1.02
N ILE A 231 9.83 -0.68 0.42
CA ILE A 231 10.10 -0.15 -0.90
C ILE A 231 11.22 0.89 -0.77
N ASP A 232 12.16 0.87 -1.72
CA ASP A 232 13.15 1.94 -1.82
C ASP A 232 12.45 3.27 -2.15
N PRO A 233 12.54 4.29 -1.28
CA PRO A 233 11.93 5.59 -1.53
C PRO A 233 12.28 6.20 -2.90
N HIS A 234 13.49 5.95 -3.41
CA HIS A 234 13.94 6.49 -4.70
C HIS A 234 13.23 5.90 -5.93
N GLN A 235 12.58 4.74 -5.78
CA GLN A 235 11.77 4.13 -6.84
C GLN A 235 10.38 4.75 -6.96
N LEU A 236 9.96 5.54 -5.96
CA LEU A 236 8.63 6.15 -5.92
C LEU A 236 8.62 7.49 -6.65
N SER A 237 7.73 7.61 -7.64
CA SER A 237 7.47 8.88 -8.31
C SER A 237 6.83 9.89 -7.35
N THR A 238 6.86 11.17 -7.72
CA THR A 238 6.19 12.21 -6.92
C THR A 238 4.69 11.90 -6.73
N ARG A 239 4.04 11.32 -7.73
CA ARG A 239 2.62 10.95 -7.63
C ARG A 239 2.40 9.79 -6.67
N ASP A 240 3.28 8.79 -6.67
CA ASP A 240 3.21 7.67 -5.73
C ASP A 240 3.36 8.16 -4.30
N ARG A 241 4.32 9.05 -4.04
CA ARG A 241 4.51 9.69 -2.73
C ARG A 241 3.29 10.49 -2.28
N GLU A 242 2.61 11.20 -3.20
CA GLU A 242 1.35 11.90 -2.91
C GLU A 242 0.25 10.93 -2.46
N VAL A 243 0.08 9.80 -3.17
CA VAL A 243 -0.90 8.78 -2.81
C VAL A 243 -0.59 8.17 -1.45
N ILE A 244 0.67 7.80 -1.23
CA ILE A 244 1.12 7.22 0.05
C ILE A 244 0.88 8.21 1.20
N ALA A 245 1.24 9.50 1.01
CA ALA A 245 1.05 10.55 2.02
C ALA A 245 -0.44 10.79 2.35
N ALA A 246 -1.31 10.75 1.33
CA ALA A 246 -2.76 10.87 1.51
C ALA A 246 -3.36 9.72 2.35
N HIS A 247 -2.64 8.61 2.47
CA HIS A 247 -3.10 7.42 3.17
C HIS A 247 -2.28 7.07 4.43
N GLY A 248 -1.55 8.04 4.96
CA GLY A 248 -1.01 7.99 6.32
C GLY A 248 0.49 7.67 6.45
N LEU A 249 1.24 7.60 5.34
CA LEU A 249 2.70 7.41 5.37
C LEU A 249 3.43 8.52 4.60
N LEU A 250 4.33 9.20 5.26
CA LEU A 250 5.23 10.18 4.66
C LEU A 250 6.46 9.46 4.10
N VAL A 251 6.80 9.73 2.85
CA VAL A 251 7.99 9.19 2.19
C VAL A 251 9.15 10.18 2.40
N CYS A 252 10.16 9.76 3.15
CA CYS A 252 11.40 10.52 3.39
C CYS A 252 12.58 9.83 2.68
N ASP A 253 13.70 10.52 2.56
CA ASP A 253 14.90 9.94 1.95
C ASP A 253 15.50 8.80 2.79
N ASP A 254 15.30 8.85 4.11
CA ASP A 254 15.75 7.87 5.10
C ASP A 254 14.69 6.77 5.40
N GLY A 255 13.55 6.77 4.72
CA GLY A 255 12.49 5.77 4.89
C GLY A 255 11.08 6.36 4.97
N PHE A 256 10.27 5.81 5.87
CA PHE A 256 8.85 6.16 5.99
C PHE A 256 8.52 6.57 7.42
N ARG A 257 7.64 7.59 7.55
CA ARG A 257 7.10 8.05 8.83
C ARG A 257 5.58 8.10 8.76
N THR A 258 4.92 8.02 9.89
CA THR A 258 3.47 8.21 9.94
C THR A 258 3.12 9.68 9.72
N VAL A 259 2.03 9.93 9.01
CA VAL A 259 1.49 11.27 8.82
C VAL A 259 -0.03 11.26 8.89
N GLU A 260 -0.60 12.25 9.55
CA GLU A 260 -2.04 12.48 9.62
C GLU A 260 -2.36 13.81 8.94
N ILE A 261 -3.26 13.79 7.95
CA ILE A 261 -3.85 15.00 7.35
C ILE A 261 -5.24 15.17 7.94
N ARG A 262 -5.50 16.29 8.60
CA ARG A 262 -6.75 16.55 9.30
C ARG A 262 -7.07 18.03 9.40
N ARG A 263 -8.28 18.34 9.80
CA ARG A 263 -8.66 19.72 10.17
C ARG A 263 -7.82 20.19 11.36
N ALA A 264 -7.36 21.43 11.32
CA ALA A 264 -6.63 22.05 12.41
C ALA A 264 -7.53 22.24 13.63
N ARG A 265 -6.95 22.10 14.82
CA ARG A 265 -7.60 22.35 16.11
C ARG A 265 -7.41 23.81 16.51
N LYS A 266 -8.31 24.35 17.32
CA LYS A 266 -8.23 25.76 17.77
C LYS A 266 -6.95 26.06 18.54
N GLU A 267 -6.48 25.09 19.31
CA GLU A 267 -5.27 25.18 20.14
C GLU A 267 -3.97 25.19 19.34
N GLU A 268 -4.03 24.88 18.04
CA GLU A 268 -2.85 24.79 17.17
C GLU A 268 -2.47 26.13 16.50
N ALA A 269 -3.15 27.22 16.82
CA ALA A 269 -2.89 28.52 16.22
C ALA A 269 -1.42 28.95 16.32
N GLU A 270 -0.77 28.71 17.47
CA GLU A 270 0.65 29.00 17.69
C GLU A 270 1.56 28.14 16.82
N ALA A 271 1.31 26.82 16.78
CA ALA A 271 2.09 25.88 15.99
C ALA A 271 1.96 26.17 14.47
N ILE A 272 0.75 26.52 14.01
CA ILE A 272 0.51 26.90 12.61
C ILE A 272 1.22 28.23 12.29
N SER A 273 1.16 29.22 13.19
CA SER A 273 1.87 30.49 13.04
C SER A 273 3.39 30.27 12.92
N ALA A 274 3.96 29.42 13.77
CA ALA A 274 5.38 29.08 13.73
C ALA A 274 5.75 28.40 12.39
N LEU A 275 4.96 27.45 11.93
CA LEU A 275 5.15 26.79 10.64
C LEU A 275 5.01 27.79 9.49
N ALA A 276 3.99 28.65 9.51
CA ALA A 276 3.77 29.69 8.50
C ALA A 276 4.95 30.65 8.40
N SER A 277 5.49 31.08 9.54
CA SER A 277 6.64 31.97 9.59
C SER A 277 7.91 31.37 8.99
N ARG A 278 8.12 30.05 9.16
CA ARG A 278 9.26 29.33 8.55
C ARG A 278 9.07 29.11 7.05
N THR A 279 7.86 28.86 6.61
CA THR A 279 7.58 28.44 5.23
C THR A 279 7.26 29.60 4.29
N PHE A 280 6.76 30.71 4.79
CA PHE A 280 6.43 31.90 3.98
C PHE A 280 7.62 32.43 3.18
N PRO A 281 8.84 32.59 3.73
CA PRO A 281 10.00 33.08 2.99
C PRO A 281 10.33 32.23 1.74
N LEU A 282 10.02 30.94 1.77
CA LEU A 282 10.27 30.01 0.65
C LEU A 282 9.39 30.32 -0.59
N ALA A 283 8.32 31.07 -0.41
CA ALA A 283 7.40 31.46 -1.48
C ALA A 283 7.57 32.91 -1.93
N VAL A 284 8.37 33.71 -1.20
CA VAL A 284 8.64 35.11 -1.53
C VAL A 284 9.71 35.19 -2.61
N PRO A 285 9.44 35.81 -3.76
CA PRO A 285 10.48 36.04 -4.79
C PRO A 285 11.58 36.98 -4.31
N ASP A 286 12.81 36.77 -4.78
CA ASP A 286 14.02 37.52 -4.41
C ASP A 286 13.92 39.04 -4.61
N MET A 287 13.02 39.51 -5.48
CA MET A 287 12.79 40.94 -5.75
C MET A 287 11.95 41.63 -4.67
N ILE A 288 11.28 40.90 -3.78
CA ILE A 288 10.54 41.47 -2.66
C ILE A 288 11.56 41.73 -1.52
N PRO A 289 11.65 42.98 -1.01
CA PRO A 289 12.56 43.28 0.09
C PRO A 289 12.32 42.35 1.29
N ALA A 290 13.41 41.84 1.87
CA ALA A 290 13.33 40.95 3.02
C ALA A 290 12.57 41.58 4.22
N GLU A 291 12.68 42.92 4.37
CA GLU A 291 11.95 43.67 5.38
C GLU A 291 10.43 43.59 5.20
N ALA A 292 9.94 43.66 3.94
CA ALA A 292 8.51 43.54 3.66
C ALA A 292 7.98 42.13 3.95
N ALA A 293 8.78 41.09 3.69
CA ALA A 293 8.45 39.72 4.05
C ALA A 293 8.42 39.55 5.60
N GLN A 294 9.40 40.14 6.32
CA GLN A 294 9.44 40.10 7.78
C GLN A 294 8.26 40.86 8.42
N ASP A 295 7.90 42.01 7.85
CA ASP A 295 6.74 42.75 8.30
C ASP A 295 5.44 41.96 8.14
N PHE A 296 5.27 41.30 7.02
CA PHE A 296 4.11 40.41 6.80
C PHE A 296 4.10 39.25 7.78
N ILE A 297 5.24 38.64 8.08
CA ILE A 297 5.33 37.57 9.06
C ILE A 297 4.89 38.12 10.44
N ARG A 298 5.41 39.25 10.83
CA ARG A 298 5.16 39.88 12.13
C ARG A 298 3.71 40.33 12.33
N THR A 299 3.00 40.70 11.27
CA THR A 299 1.64 41.28 11.36
C THR A 299 0.55 40.34 10.84
N GLY A 300 0.85 39.53 9.81
CA GLY A 300 -0.10 38.71 9.08
C GLY A 300 -0.06 37.20 9.38
N LEU A 301 1.01 36.72 10.07
CA LEU A 301 1.18 35.30 10.38
C LEU A 301 1.29 35.03 11.89
N THR A 302 0.70 35.90 12.73
CA THR A 302 0.75 35.75 14.18
C THR A 302 -0.23 34.70 14.71
N PRO A 303 -0.04 34.16 15.92
CA PRO A 303 -0.99 33.25 16.57
C PRO A 303 -2.42 33.81 16.64
N GLU A 304 -2.56 35.13 16.91
CA GLU A 304 -3.88 35.78 16.99
C GLU A 304 -4.59 35.82 15.64
N VAL A 305 -3.83 35.99 14.53
CA VAL A 305 -4.37 35.95 13.18
C VAL A 305 -4.85 34.53 12.84
N PHE A 306 -4.07 33.51 13.15
CA PHE A 306 -4.49 32.12 12.94
C PHE A 306 -5.65 31.74 13.86
N ALA A 307 -5.69 32.19 15.10
CA ALA A 307 -6.83 31.96 15.99
C ALA A 307 -8.13 32.53 15.40
N LYS A 308 -8.07 33.74 14.77
CA LYS A 308 -9.22 34.30 14.04
C LYS A 308 -9.63 33.44 12.85
N TYR A 309 -8.69 32.94 12.05
CA TYR A 309 -9.00 32.03 10.95
C TYR A 309 -9.63 30.71 11.43
N LEU A 310 -9.14 30.16 12.53
CA LEU A 310 -9.68 28.91 13.10
C LEU A 310 -11.08 29.12 13.74
N ALA A 311 -11.45 30.36 14.06
CA ALA A 311 -12.78 30.72 14.56
C ALA A 311 -13.75 31.18 13.45
N ASP A 312 -13.29 31.52 12.25
CA ASP A 312 -14.14 31.96 11.13
C ASP A 312 -14.89 30.75 10.54
N GLU A 313 -16.22 30.81 10.55
CA GLU A 313 -17.09 29.77 9.99
C GLU A 313 -16.91 29.54 8.47
N ARG A 314 -16.37 30.54 7.76
CA ARG A 314 -16.07 30.45 6.32
C ARG A 314 -14.70 29.86 6.04
N ALA A 315 -13.81 29.80 7.02
CA ALA A 315 -12.46 29.29 6.86
C ALA A 315 -12.36 27.80 7.18
N ARG A 316 -11.52 27.10 6.42
CA ARG A 316 -11.10 25.74 6.70
C ARG A 316 -9.59 25.70 6.70
N CYS A 317 -9.03 25.34 7.83
CA CYS A 317 -7.59 25.11 7.97
C CYS A 317 -7.34 23.61 8.13
N PHE A 318 -6.48 23.06 7.28
CA PHE A 318 -6.03 21.67 7.37
C PHE A 318 -4.53 21.66 7.65
N VAL A 319 -4.10 20.65 8.38
CA VAL A 319 -2.70 20.45 8.76
C VAL A 319 -2.29 19.03 8.44
N ALA A 320 -1.01 18.85 8.12
CA ALA A 320 -0.35 17.56 8.12
C ALA A 320 0.57 17.50 9.34
N CYS A 321 0.44 16.41 10.11
CA CYS A 321 1.18 16.18 11.35
C CYS A 321 1.94 14.86 11.24
N SER A 322 3.24 14.87 11.54
CA SER A 322 4.08 13.68 11.65
C SER A 322 4.79 13.71 12.99
N ASP A 323 4.72 12.61 13.74
CA ASP A 323 5.33 12.48 15.08
C ASP A 323 4.99 13.63 16.04
N GLY A 324 3.74 14.14 15.97
CA GLY A 324 3.26 15.23 16.80
C GLY A 324 3.67 16.65 16.34
N VAL A 325 4.45 16.75 15.24
CA VAL A 325 4.91 18.03 14.68
C VAL A 325 4.10 18.40 13.44
N LEU A 326 3.66 19.66 13.34
CA LEU A 326 3.02 20.16 12.13
C LEU A 326 4.08 20.41 11.04
N ILE A 327 3.91 19.75 9.89
CA ILE A 327 4.86 19.78 8.76
C ILE A 327 4.29 20.46 7.51
N ALA A 328 2.97 20.61 7.41
CA ALA A 328 2.33 21.36 6.33
C ALA A 328 0.97 21.88 6.80
N TYR A 329 0.51 22.96 6.17
CA TYR A 329 -0.82 23.50 6.42
C TYR A 329 -1.43 24.11 5.16
N SER A 330 -2.76 24.11 5.09
CA SER A 330 -3.54 24.86 4.09
C SER A 330 -4.64 25.68 4.78
N LEU A 331 -4.98 26.81 4.16
CA LEU A 331 -6.07 27.67 4.58
C LEU A 331 -6.93 28.01 3.36
N VAL A 332 -8.20 27.66 3.41
CA VAL A 332 -9.16 27.92 2.36
C VAL A 332 -10.42 28.58 2.93
N PHE A 333 -10.99 29.53 2.19
CA PHE A 333 -12.27 30.18 2.49
C PHE A 333 -13.33 29.66 1.54
N LEU A 334 -14.53 29.37 2.06
CA LEU A 334 -15.65 28.82 1.27
C LEU A 334 -16.18 29.77 0.20
N ASN A 335 -15.92 31.09 0.33
CA ASN A 335 -16.28 32.09 -0.66
C ASN A 335 -15.05 32.84 -1.14
N ALA A 336 -14.89 32.98 -2.45
CA ALA A 336 -13.82 33.77 -3.02
C ALA A 336 -14.01 35.28 -2.69
N PRO A 337 -12.91 36.01 -2.38
CA PRO A 337 -12.95 37.45 -2.17
C PRO A 337 -13.54 38.20 -3.37
N ALA A 338 -14.22 39.34 -3.09
CA ALA A 338 -14.88 40.14 -4.13
C ALA A 338 -13.90 40.74 -5.16
N ASP A 339 -12.64 40.94 -4.77
CA ASP A 339 -11.58 41.47 -5.61
C ASP A 339 -10.89 40.42 -6.50
N MET A 340 -11.27 39.15 -6.39
CA MET A 340 -10.86 38.14 -7.36
C MET A 340 -11.52 38.41 -8.73
N PRO A 341 -10.77 38.32 -9.84
CA PRO A 341 -11.29 38.63 -11.18
C PRO A 341 -12.46 37.68 -11.49
N ARG A 342 -13.67 38.26 -11.43
CA ARG A 342 -14.92 37.60 -11.79
C ARG A 342 -15.28 37.96 -13.23
N GLY A 343 -15.24 37.02 -14.12
CA GLY A 343 -15.82 37.23 -15.44
C GLY A 343 -14.84 37.40 -16.58
N ASN A 344 -15.26 37.49 -17.79
CA ASN A 344 -14.63 37.60 -19.12
C ASN A 344 -13.46 36.66 -19.44
N GLY A 345 -13.01 35.83 -18.50
CA GLY A 345 -11.98 34.81 -18.70
C GLY A 345 -12.58 33.46 -19.12
N LYS A 346 -11.74 32.60 -19.62
CA LYS A 346 -12.09 31.21 -19.99
C LYS A 346 -12.70 30.39 -18.84
N TYR A 347 -12.51 30.85 -17.59
CA TYR A 347 -12.98 30.20 -16.37
C TYR A 347 -13.60 31.25 -15.43
N PRO A 348 -14.86 31.66 -15.65
CA PRO A 348 -15.54 32.59 -14.78
C PRO A 348 -15.77 31.96 -13.40
N LEU A 349 -15.54 32.73 -12.33
CA LEU A 349 -15.81 32.29 -10.97
C LEU A 349 -17.29 32.43 -10.67
N ASP A 350 -17.88 31.39 -10.10
CA ASP A 350 -19.25 31.40 -9.59
C ASP A 350 -19.27 31.81 -8.08
N GLU A 351 -20.47 31.90 -7.53
CA GLU A 351 -20.69 32.31 -6.14
C GLU A 351 -20.21 31.28 -5.11
N ARG A 352 -20.02 30.02 -5.54
CA ARG A 352 -19.57 28.90 -4.71
C ARG A 352 -18.10 28.58 -4.92
N ALA A 353 -17.34 29.49 -5.52
CA ALA A 353 -15.90 29.32 -5.65
C ALA A 353 -15.22 29.49 -4.29
N ALA A 354 -14.45 28.48 -3.85
CA ALA A 354 -13.62 28.56 -2.65
C ALA A 354 -12.27 29.18 -2.96
N TYR A 355 -11.72 29.95 -2.01
CA TYR A 355 -10.43 30.62 -2.15
C TYR A 355 -9.34 29.94 -1.31
N LEU A 356 -8.40 29.30 -1.97
CA LEU A 356 -7.18 28.77 -1.33
C LEU A 356 -6.21 29.92 -1.05
N SER A 357 -6.19 30.38 0.20
CA SER A 357 -5.35 31.48 0.64
C SER A 357 -3.91 31.06 0.92
N LYS A 358 -3.71 29.87 1.50
CA LYS A 358 -2.41 29.37 1.93
C LYS A 358 -2.32 27.87 1.68
N CYS A 359 -1.14 27.39 1.20
CA CYS A 359 -0.80 25.97 1.12
C CYS A 359 0.72 25.84 1.16
N TYR A 360 1.24 25.48 2.30
CA TYR A 360 2.68 25.45 2.57
C TYR A 360 3.11 24.15 3.25
N ALA A 361 4.30 23.70 2.93
CA ALA A 361 4.95 22.57 3.58
C ALA A 361 6.37 22.96 4.01
N ASP A 362 6.82 22.42 5.14
CA ASP A 362 8.16 22.65 5.64
C ASP A 362 9.22 22.17 4.64
N LEU A 363 10.40 22.78 4.66
CA LEU A 363 11.49 22.47 3.75
C LEU A 363 11.94 21.00 3.86
N ASP A 364 11.98 20.51 5.10
CA ASP A 364 12.44 19.15 5.44
C ASP A 364 11.56 18.04 4.86
N VAL A 365 10.34 18.37 4.42
CA VAL A 365 9.41 17.42 3.81
C VAL A 365 9.16 17.71 2.32
N HIS A 366 9.99 18.53 1.70
CA HIS A 366 9.90 18.76 0.27
C HIS A 366 10.24 17.46 -0.50
N GLY A 367 9.47 17.16 -1.53
CA GLY A 367 9.63 15.93 -2.31
C GLY A 367 8.92 14.71 -1.72
N SER A 368 8.42 14.77 -0.48
CA SER A 368 7.72 13.67 0.19
C SER A 368 6.29 13.39 -0.33
N GLY A 369 5.74 14.28 -1.18
CA GLY A 369 4.35 14.20 -1.66
C GLY A 369 3.32 14.88 -0.75
N ILE A 370 3.69 15.31 0.47
CA ILE A 370 2.73 15.82 1.46
C ILE A 370 2.00 17.09 1.01
N ALA A 371 2.66 17.99 0.29
CA ALA A 371 2.02 19.21 -0.22
C ALA A 371 0.89 18.89 -1.20
N GLY A 372 1.09 17.92 -2.09
CA GLY A 372 0.05 17.45 -3.01
C GLY A 372 -1.08 16.74 -2.30
N ALA A 373 -0.76 15.85 -1.37
CA ALA A 373 -1.76 15.14 -0.56
C ALA A 373 -2.63 16.11 0.26
N LEU A 374 -2.02 17.12 0.90
CA LEU A 374 -2.73 18.14 1.66
C LEU A 374 -3.61 19.01 0.75
N LEU A 375 -3.12 19.38 -0.43
CA LEU A 375 -3.89 20.16 -1.42
C LEU A 375 -5.13 19.40 -1.87
N GLU A 376 -4.99 18.13 -2.26
CA GLU A 376 -6.14 17.30 -2.69
C GLU A 376 -7.12 17.09 -1.54
N HIS A 377 -6.64 16.79 -0.33
CA HIS A 377 -7.50 16.70 0.86
C HIS A 377 -8.30 17.99 1.09
N THR A 378 -7.65 19.15 0.95
CA THR A 378 -8.30 20.47 1.10
C THR A 378 -9.38 20.67 0.04
N ILE A 379 -9.09 20.33 -1.23
CA ILE A 379 -10.01 20.45 -2.34
C ILE A 379 -11.23 19.54 -2.13
N ASP A 380 -11.01 18.29 -1.78
CA ASP A 380 -12.08 17.33 -1.54
C ASP A 380 -12.98 17.76 -0.38
N ALA A 381 -12.40 18.25 0.70
CA ALA A 381 -13.15 18.73 1.86
C ALA A 381 -14.08 19.91 1.50
N VAL A 382 -13.59 20.92 0.78
CA VAL A 382 -14.45 22.07 0.40
C VAL A 382 -15.46 21.71 -0.69
N ARG A 383 -15.17 20.76 -1.57
CA ARG A 383 -16.13 20.22 -2.53
C ARG A 383 -17.29 19.48 -1.85
N GLN A 384 -17.01 18.72 -0.81
CA GLN A 384 -18.04 18.08 0.03
C GLN A 384 -18.94 19.12 0.71
N GLU A 385 -18.44 20.33 0.97
CA GLU A 385 -19.19 21.47 1.48
C GLU A 385 -19.86 22.31 0.37
N GLY A 386 -19.81 21.88 -0.90
CA GLY A 386 -20.53 22.47 -2.02
C GLY A 386 -19.73 23.43 -2.89
N ALA A 387 -18.41 23.56 -2.69
CA ALA A 387 -17.57 24.37 -3.57
C ALA A 387 -17.51 23.74 -4.98
N THR A 388 -17.82 24.53 -6.00
CA THR A 388 -17.79 24.13 -7.41
C THR A 388 -16.42 24.37 -8.05
N GLN A 389 -15.72 25.39 -7.58
CA GLN A 389 -14.41 25.79 -8.09
C GLN A 389 -13.50 26.14 -6.93
N ILE A 390 -12.20 25.95 -7.12
CA ILE A 390 -11.18 26.43 -6.20
C ILE A 390 -10.31 27.44 -6.92
N VAL A 391 -10.20 28.64 -6.38
CA VAL A 391 -9.37 29.73 -6.91
C VAL A 391 -8.23 30.06 -5.97
N LEU A 392 -7.09 30.44 -6.50
CA LEU A 392 -5.93 30.93 -5.75
C LEU A 392 -5.20 32.05 -6.50
N GLY A 393 -4.43 32.84 -5.77
CA GLY A 393 -3.43 33.73 -6.31
C GLY A 393 -2.02 33.24 -5.97
N THR A 394 -1.10 33.32 -6.90
CA THR A 394 0.32 33.08 -6.66
C THR A 394 1.16 34.12 -7.40
N HIS A 395 2.23 34.57 -6.77
CA HIS A 395 3.07 35.63 -7.34
C HIS A 395 3.54 35.29 -8.76
N ILE A 396 3.54 36.28 -9.68
CA ILE A 396 3.86 36.06 -11.10
C ILE A 396 5.22 35.43 -11.33
N TYR A 397 6.19 35.64 -10.44
CA TYR A 397 7.53 35.06 -10.51
C TYR A 397 7.69 33.77 -9.67
N ASN A 398 6.65 33.32 -8.96
CA ASN A 398 6.70 32.04 -8.27
C ASN A 398 6.37 30.89 -9.24
N GLU A 399 7.30 30.61 -10.15
CA GLU A 399 7.12 29.55 -11.16
C GLU A 399 6.97 28.15 -10.53
N ARG A 400 7.61 27.91 -9.38
CA ARG A 400 7.52 26.65 -8.66
C ARG A 400 6.09 26.38 -8.23
N ALA A 401 5.43 27.33 -7.57
CA ALA A 401 4.03 27.22 -7.17
C ALA A 401 3.11 27.08 -8.39
N GLN A 402 3.34 27.87 -9.45
CA GLN A 402 2.55 27.77 -10.67
C GLN A 402 2.66 26.39 -11.35
N ARG A 403 3.84 25.77 -11.35
CA ARG A 403 4.03 24.39 -11.86
C ARG A 403 3.33 23.38 -10.97
N PHE A 404 3.44 23.52 -9.66
CA PHE A 404 2.75 22.68 -8.67
C PHE A 404 1.24 22.71 -8.86
N TYR A 405 0.61 23.89 -8.90
CA TYR A 405 -0.83 23.99 -9.08
C TYR A 405 -1.31 23.50 -10.45
N ARG A 406 -0.53 23.75 -11.53
CA ARG A 406 -0.86 23.19 -12.85
C ARG A 406 -0.89 21.65 -12.86
N LYS A 407 0.05 21.01 -12.17
CA LYS A 407 0.09 19.56 -11.99
C LYS A 407 -1.19 19.04 -11.29
N HIS A 408 -1.76 19.85 -10.39
CA HIS A 408 -3.00 19.55 -9.68
C HIS A 408 -4.25 20.11 -10.37
N GLY A 409 -4.24 20.27 -11.68
CA GLY A 409 -5.44 20.60 -12.48
C GLY A 409 -5.84 22.07 -12.46
N PHE A 410 -5.08 22.97 -11.81
CA PHE A 410 -5.34 24.40 -11.87
C PHE A 410 -4.95 24.99 -13.23
N LYS A 411 -5.77 25.87 -13.72
CA LYS A 411 -5.61 26.58 -15.00
C LYS A 411 -5.50 28.08 -14.75
N LYS A 412 -4.68 28.77 -15.55
CA LYS A 412 -4.56 30.22 -15.45
C LYS A 412 -5.88 30.88 -15.86
N ALA A 413 -6.43 31.71 -14.98
CA ALA A 413 -7.69 32.40 -15.16
C ALA A 413 -7.55 33.93 -15.34
N GLY A 414 -6.46 34.50 -14.83
CA GLY A 414 -6.27 35.95 -14.92
C GLY A 414 -5.03 36.44 -14.17
N ARG A 415 -5.04 37.72 -13.86
CA ARG A 415 -4.05 38.37 -13.00
C ARG A 415 -4.79 39.22 -11.97
N ARG A 416 -4.20 39.36 -10.77
CA ARG A 416 -4.65 40.24 -9.72
C ARG A 416 -3.50 41.15 -9.33
N HIS A 417 -3.80 42.45 -9.17
CA HIS A 417 -2.86 43.42 -8.64
C HIS A 417 -3.32 43.84 -7.27
N PHE A 418 -2.42 43.89 -6.32
CA PHE A 418 -2.70 44.29 -4.95
C PHE A 418 -1.47 44.95 -4.32
N ARG A 419 -1.71 45.76 -3.32
CA ARG A 419 -0.64 46.36 -2.51
C ARG A 419 -0.28 45.42 -1.35
N LEU A 420 0.99 45.08 -1.28
CA LEU A 420 1.52 44.32 -0.15
C LEU A 420 1.68 45.19 1.09
N ASN A 421 2.12 46.43 0.89
CA ASN A 421 2.22 47.53 1.86
C ASN A 421 2.20 48.88 1.11
N ASP A 422 2.36 50.01 1.84
CA ASP A 422 2.29 51.36 1.23
C ASP A 422 3.34 51.62 0.14
N HIS A 423 4.33 50.75 -0.04
CA HIS A 423 5.47 50.97 -0.94
C HIS A 423 5.67 49.84 -1.96
N VAL A 424 4.94 48.70 -1.90
CA VAL A 424 5.17 47.53 -2.78
C VAL A 424 3.87 47.07 -3.41
N ASP A 425 3.78 47.28 -4.73
CA ASP A 425 2.72 46.67 -5.56
C ASP A 425 3.13 45.25 -5.93
N ALA A 426 2.23 44.30 -5.73
CA ALA A 426 2.41 42.91 -6.09
C ALA A 426 1.38 42.45 -7.12
N SER A 427 1.77 41.50 -7.93
CA SER A 427 0.92 40.93 -8.95
C SER A 427 0.88 39.40 -8.82
N ASP A 428 -0.31 38.85 -8.79
CA ASP A 428 -0.55 37.42 -8.80
C ASP A 428 -1.04 36.93 -10.13
N VAL A 429 -0.62 35.72 -10.49
CA VAL A 429 -1.35 34.88 -11.45
C VAL A 429 -2.51 34.24 -10.69
N VAL A 430 -3.72 34.51 -11.13
CA VAL A 430 -4.92 33.86 -10.63
C VAL A 430 -5.08 32.52 -11.35
N MET A 431 -5.22 31.45 -10.58
CA MET A 431 -5.41 30.09 -11.08
C MET A 431 -6.71 29.50 -10.51
N VAL A 432 -7.40 28.73 -11.34
CA VAL A 432 -8.70 28.11 -11.00
C VAL A 432 -8.64 26.63 -11.32
N ARG A 433 -9.12 25.80 -10.39
CA ARG A 433 -9.43 24.39 -10.64
C ARG A 433 -10.96 24.27 -10.78
N PRO A 434 -11.46 24.01 -12.01
CA PRO A 434 -12.90 23.90 -12.26
C PRO A 434 -13.48 22.60 -11.71
N GLU A 435 -14.81 22.49 -11.70
CA GLU A 435 -15.52 21.25 -11.39
C GLU A 435 -15.17 20.14 -12.40
N GLY A 436 -15.00 18.91 -11.95
CA GLY A 436 -14.79 17.74 -12.82
C GLY A 436 -13.38 17.57 -13.39
N VAL A 437 -12.39 18.24 -12.83
CA VAL A 437 -10.96 18.07 -13.20
C VAL A 437 -10.17 17.44 -12.07
#